data_2783ca2f86eef88df93f3ce0c29b6795
#
_entry.id   2783ca2f86eef88df93f3ce0c29b6795
#
_cell.length_a   1.000
_cell.length_b   1.000
_cell.length_c   1.000
_cell.angle_alpha   90.00
_cell.angle_beta   90.00
_cell.angle_gamma   90.00
#
_symmetry.space_group_name_H-M   'P 1'
#
loop_
_entity.id
_entity.type
_entity.pdbx_description
1 polymer ?
#
loop_
_entity_poly.entity_id
_entity_poly.type
_entity_poly.pdbx_seq_one_letter_code
_entity_poly.pdbx_strand_id
1 'polypeptide(L)'
;QYARLLGAEGDYSGARAQFAILLELEPNNPDMISTAALLDFELELYDAALAKFLQLIALEARLDEAFYYVGRIQAADDRYSEAIEAFGSVGPSREFRDAKVRAAQVLIDTAFASDIRQFFDAQRRTYPSSAEQLFLLEAESLRDWSGESLEAYDRGLAAFPQSFSLLYGRAMIHESEGSLWAMEQDLRRILAQDPNHAATLNALGYSLTNRTQRYEEAAVLIERALALSPGDPAIMDSLGWVYYKLGQYVQSESLLREAHAALPDPEVAAHLGEVLWAQGREVEAKDVWQEGLNRVSDHPIILEAIDRLGVALP
;
A
#
# COMPACT_ATOMS: atom_id res chain seq x y z
N GLN A 1 2.66 18.69 31.77
CA GLN A 1 2.17 17.33 32.03
C GLN A 1 0.64 17.23 31.95
N TYR A 2 -0.12 18.11 32.66
CA TYR A 2 -1.59 18.10 32.70
C TYR A 2 -2.23 18.24 31.30
N ALA A 3 -1.77 19.19 30.48
CA ALA A 3 -2.25 19.38 29.13
C ALA A 3 -2.07 18.11 28.21
N ARG A 4 -0.96 17.39 28.38
CA ARG A 4 -0.70 16.14 27.66
C ARG A 4 -1.60 14.99 28.13
N LEU A 5 -1.94 14.97 29.41
CA LEU A 5 -2.87 13.99 29.97
C LEU A 5 -4.27 14.17 29.39
N LEU A 6 -4.77 15.40 29.36
CA LEU A 6 -6.07 15.75 28.73
C LEU A 6 -6.12 15.28 27.26
N GLY A 7 -5.05 15.54 26.50
CA GLY A 7 -4.98 15.06 25.10
C GLY A 7 -4.99 13.54 25.00
N ALA A 8 -4.33 12.82 25.91
CA ALA A 8 -4.33 11.35 25.93
C ALA A 8 -5.68 10.77 26.35
N GLU A 9 -6.49 11.49 27.11
CA GLU A 9 -7.87 11.15 27.49
C GLU A 9 -8.90 11.56 26.42
N GLY A 10 -8.47 12.21 25.32
CA GLY A 10 -9.35 12.67 24.24
C GLY A 10 -10.00 14.04 24.49
N ASP A 11 -9.70 14.71 25.61
CA ASP A 11 -10.13 16.10 25.85
C ASP A 11 -9.20 17.08 25.13
N TYR A 12 -9.32 17.12 23.79
CA TYR A 12 -8.52 18.02 22.96
C TYR A 12 -8.82 19.50 23.23
N SER A 13 -10.07 19.84 23.57
CA SER A 13 -10.46 21.20 23.90
C SER A 13 -9.83 21.68 25.21
N GLY A 14 -9.84 20.86 26.26
CA GLY A 14 -9.17 21.15 27.52
C GLY A 14 -7.65 21.23 27.37
N ALA A 15 -7.07 20.31 26.62
CA ALA A 15 -5.64 20.31 26.28
C ALA A 15 -5.24 21.62 25.56
N ARG A 16 -6.01 22.03 24.55
CA ARG A 16 -5.82 23.26 23.77
C ARG A 16 -5.81 24.50 24.67
N ALA A 17 -6.79 24.60 25.59
CA ALA A 17 -6.87 25.72 26.52
C ALA A 17 -5.62 25.82 27.44
N GLN A 18 -5.11 24.68 27.89
CA GLN A 18 -3.88 24.63 28.70
C GLN A 18 -2.63 25.03 27.88
N PHE A 19 -2.53 24.57 26.62
CA PHE A 19 -1.41 24.94 25.74
C PHE A 19 -1.45 26.43 25.38
N ALA A 20 -2.65 27.07 25.27
CA ALA A 20 -2.76 28.49 25.05
C ALA A 20 -2.13 29.30 26.21
N ILE A 21 -2.40 28.90 27.46
CA ILE A 21 -1.78 29.54 28.66
C ILE A 21 -0.25 29.33 28.66
N LEU A 22 0.23 28.13 28.30
CA LEU A 22 1.67 27.84 28.26
C LEU A 22 2.37 28.69 27.20
N LEU A 23 1.75 28.89 26.04
CA LEU A 23 2.29 29.70 24.95
C LEU A 23 2.32 31.22 25.29
N GLU A 24 1.49 31.69 26.21
CA GLU A 24 1.64 33.06 26.74
C GLU A 24 2.94 33.25 27.54
N LEU A 25 3.41 32.16 28.19
CA LEU A 25 4.66 32.18 28.97
C LEU A 25 5.89 31.94 28.07
N GLU A 26 5.77 31.04 27.08
CA GLU A 26 6.83 30.65 26.17
C GLU A 26 6.35 30.71 24.72
N PRO A 27 6.16 31.90 24.12
CA PRO A 27 5.50 32.04 22.82
C PRO A 27 6.27 31.43 21.63
N ASN A 28 7.55 31.20 21.79
CA ASN A 28 8.41 30.64 20.72
C ASN A 28 8.94 29.23 21.07
N ASN A 29 8.31 28.52 22.00
CA ASN A 29 8.69 27.12 22.30
C ASN A 29 8.16 26.19 21.21
N PRO A 30 9.03 25.58 20.37
CA PRO A 30 8.60 24.82 19.20
C PRO A 30 7.74 23.60 19.56
N ASP A 31 8.03 22.92 20.68
CA ASP A 31 7.28 21.74 21.09
C ASP A 31 5.86 22.09 21.56
N MET A 32 5.69 23.23 22.20
CA MET A 32 4.39 23.72 22.62
C MET A 32 3.57 24.21 21.42
N ILE A 33 4.21 24.94 20.50
CA ILE A 33 3.57 25.43 19.26
C ILE A 33 3.10 24.22 18.43
N SER A 34 3.96 23.23 18.20
CA SER A 34 3.62 22.03 17.45
C SER A 34 2.44 21.28 18.08
N THR A 35 2.50 21.03 19.40
CA THR A 35 1.40 20.34 20.08
C THR A 35 0.09 21.11 19.99
N ALA A 36 0.13 22.44 20.17
CA ALA A 36 -1.07 23.29 20.03
C ALA A 36 -1.60 23.32 18.59
N ALA A 37 -0.69 23.33 17.59
CA ALA A 37 -1.06 23.25 16.18
C ALA A 37 -1.76 21.94 15.83
N LEU A 38 -1.23 20.82 16.33
CA LEU A 38 -1.84 19.49 16.16
C LEU A 38 -3.21 19.40 16.83
N LEU A 39 -3.38 19.96 18.02
CA LEU A 39 -4.68 20.02 18.69
C LEU A 39 -5.69 20.85 17.90
N ASP A 40 -5.27 22.01 17.39
CA ASP A 40 -6.13 22.83 16.52
C ASP A 40 -6.50 22.07 15.23
N PHE A 41 -5.56 21.31 14.66
CA PHE A 41 -5.81 20.49 13.46
C PHE A 41 -6.83 19.38 13.73
N GLU A 42 -6.68 18.63 14.83
CA GLU A 42 -7.63 17.57 15.24
C GLU A 42 -9.03 18.11 15.57
N LEU A 43 -9.11 19.36 16.01
CA LEU A 43 -10.37 20.08 16.25
C LEU A 43 -10.92 20.77 14.99
N GLU A 44 -10.32 20.54 13.82
CA GLU A 44 -10.69 21.16 12.55
C GLU A 44 -10.60 22.71 12.54
N LEU A 45 -9.83 23.28 13.47
CA LEU A 45 -9.56 24.71 13.55
C LEU A 45 -8.39 25.09 12.62
N TYR A 46 -8.57 24.85 11.32
CA TYR A 46 -7.49 24.88 10.32
C TYR A 46 -6.76 26.21 10.23
N ASP A 47 -7.44 27.35 10.35
CA ASP A 47 -6.79 28.67 10.34
C ASP A 47 -5.83 28.85 11.55
N ALA A 48 -6.26 28.39 12.72
CA ALA A 48 -5.45 28.48 13.94
C ALA A 48 -4.26 27.50 13.90
N ALA A 49 -4.46 26.30 13.34
CA ALA A 49 -3.42 25.32 13.11
C ALA A 49 -2.39 25.85 12.09
N LEU A 50 -2.85 26.38 10.95
CA LEU A 50 -2.00 26.94 9.91
C LEU A 50 -1.10 28.05 10.43
N ALA A 51 -1.67 29.00 11.19
CA ALA A 51 -0.90 30.09 11.78
C ALA A 51 0.27 29.58 12.65
N LYS A 52 0.04 28.52 13.44
CA LYS A 52 1.08 27.91 14.29
C LYS A 52 2.12 27.12 13.51
N PHE A 53 1.70 26.36 12.48
CA PHE A 53 2.66 25.66 11.61
C PHE A 53 3.51 26.66 10.83
N LEU A 54 2.95 27.77 10.34
CA LEU A 54 3.73 28.84 9.72
C LEU A 54 4.69 29.52 10.72
N GLN A 55 4.30 29.65 12.00
CA GLN A 55 5.21 30.11 13.04
C GLN A 55 6.39 29.15 13.25
N LEU A 56 6.16 27.83 13.23
CA LEU A 56 7.24 26.83 13.29
C LEU A 56 8.19 26.95 12.10
N ILE A 57 7.66 27.16 10.90
CA ILE A 57 8.50 27.39 9.70
C ILE A 57 9.35 28.66 9.87
N ALA A 58 8.77 29.74 10.35
CA ALA A 58 9.49 31.00 10.59
C ALA A 58 10.58 30.88 11.69
N LEU A 59 10.39 29.96 12.64
CA LEU A 59 11.37 29.63 13.68
C LEU A 59 12.41 28.61 13.21
N GLU A 60 12.34 28.13 11.96
CA GLU A 60 13.17 27.05 11.41
C GLU A 60 13.14 25.78 12.28
N ALA A 61 12.00 25.52 12.92
CA ALA A 61 11.83 24.43 13.87
C ALA A 61 10.78 23.42 13.35
N ARG A 62 11.05 22.12 13.52
CA ARG A 62 10.14 21.02 13.13
C ARG A 62 9.61 21.17 11.69
N LEU A 63 10.48 21.58 10.78
CA LEU A 63 10.14 21.99 9.42
C LEU A 63 9.34 20.93 8.66
N ASP A 64 9.76 19.67 8.72
CA ASP A 64 9.11 18.58 7.98
C ASP A 64 7.66 18.37 8.44
N GLU A 65 7.43 18.34 9.77
CA GLU A 65 6.11 18.26 10.37
C GLU A 65 5.26 19.48 9.99
N ALA A 66 5.84 20.67 10.09
CA ALA A 66 5.13 21.92 9.79
C ALA A 66 4.71 21.99 8.32
N PHE A 67 5.62 21.73 7.38
CA PHE A 67 5.30 21.69 5.95
C PHE A 67 4.28 20.61 5.60
N TYR A 68 4.38 19.44 6.23
CA TYR A 68 3.41 18.36 6.02
C TYR A 68 1.99 18.78 6.38
N TYR A 69 1.77 19.37 7.57
CA TYR A 69 0.44 19.82 7.99
C TYR A 69 -0.04 21.08 7.25
N VAL A 70 0.86 22.01 6.90
CA VAL A 70 0.54 23.12 6.00
C VAL A 70 0.00 22.59 4.67
N GLY A 71 0.67 21.63 4.05
CA GLY A 71 0.20 21.00 2.81
C GLY A 71 -1.18 20.34 2.97
N ARG A 72 -1.42 19.64 4.10
CA ARG A 72 -2.73 19.02 4.38
C ARG A 72 -3.86 20.05 4.49
N ILE A 73 -3.61 21.14 5.20
CA ILE A 73 -4.60 22.22 5.38
C ILE A 73 -4.88 22.91 4.04
N GLN A 74 -3.83 23.22 3.28
CA GLN A 74 -3.95 23.88 1.98
C GLN A 74 -4.69 23.01 0.95
N ALA A 75 -4.42 21.69 0.95
CA ALA A 75 -5.15 20.76 0.09
C ALA A 75 -6.65 20.65 0.45
N ALA A 76 -6.99 20.69 1.75
CA ALA A 76 -8.37 20.71 2.21
C ALA A 76 -9.11 22.02 1.89
N ASP A 77 -8.39 23.11 1.65
CA ASP A 77 -8.90 24.43 1.27
C ASP A 77 -8.79 24.69 -0.25
N ASP A 78 -8.62 23.62 -1.05
CA ASP A 78 -8.48 23.65 -2.52
C ASP A 78 -7.31 24.52 -3.03
N ARG A 79 -6.36 24.86 -2.16
CA ARG A 79 -5.12 25.59 -2.51
C ARG A 79 -4.05 24.63 -2.99
N TYR A 80 -4.28 24.01 -4.13
CA TYR A 80 -3.52 22.86 -4.62
C TYR A 80 -2.06 23.19 -4.93
N SER A 81 -1.77 24.35 -5.51
CA SER A 81 -0.39 24.76 -5.84
C SER A 81 0.47 24.91 -4.59
N GLU A 82 -0.07 25.59 -3.57
CA GLU A 82 0.60 25.78 -2.27
C GLU A 82 0.73 24.45 -1.52
N ALA A 83 -0.29 23.57 -1.60
CA ALA A 83 -0.22 22.25 -1.00
C ALA A 83 0.92 21.41 -1.59
N ILE A 84 1.07 21.39 -2.93
CA ILE A 84 2.16 20.67 -3.62
C ILE A 84 3.52 21.24 -3.21
N GLU A 85 3.67 22.58 -3.11
CA GLU A 85 4.90 23.23 -2.68
C GLU A 85 5.25 22.84 -1.23
N ALA A 86 4.27 22.89 -0.33
CA ALA A 86 4.46 22.51 1.07
C ALA A 86 4.85 21.02 1.20
N PHE A 87 4.12 20.09 0.56
CA PHE A 87 4.49 18.68 0.54
C PHE A 87 5.86 18.43 -0.11
N GLY A 88 6.20 19.20 -1.14
CA GLY A 88 7.50 19.16 -1.80
C GLY A 88 8.66 19.56 -0.86
N SER A 89 8.39 20.46 0.07
CA SER A 89 9.36 20.98 1.04
C SER A 89 9.65 20.03 2.20
N VAL A 90 8.85 18.99 2.41
CA VAL A 90 9.11 17.95 3.43
C VAL A 90 10.35 17.14 3.03
N GLY A 91 11.38 17.18 3.88
CA GLY A 91 12.63 16.43 3.71
C GLY A 91 12.53 14.98 4.23
N PRO A 92 13.63 14.18 4.11
CA PRO A 92 13.69 12.81 4.58
C PRO A 92 13.45 12.67 6.09
N SER A 93 12.21 12.44 6.43
CA SER A 93 11.67 12.35 7.80
C SER A 93 10.59 11.25 7.82
N ARG A 94 9.94 11.11 8.95
CA ARG A 94 8.78 10.20 9.10
C ARG A 94 7.65 10.55 8.13
N GLU A 95 7.41 11.83 7.87
CA GLU A 95 6.35 12.36 7.02
C GLU A 95 6.70 12.33 5.52
N PHE A 96 7.96 12.09 5.17
CA PHE A 96 8.48 12.21 3.79
C PHE A 96 7.67 11.43 2.76
N ARG A 97 7.49 10.13 3.00
CA ARG A 97 6.77 9.26 2.06
C ARG A 97 5.33 9.74 1.86
N ASP A 98 4.62 9.98 2.95
CA ASP A 98 3.21 10.38 2.89
C ASP A 98 3.05 11.77 2.25
N ALA A 99 3.96 12.72 2.51
CA ALA A 99 3.96 14.02 1.86
C ALA A 99 4.10 13.90 0.33
N LYS A 100 5.02 13.05 -0.17
CA LYS A 100 5.21 12.87 -1.62
C LYS A 100 4.02 12.18 -2.28
N VAL A 101 3.42 11.19 -1.61
CA VAL A 101 2.19 10.53 -2.07
C VAL A 101 1.02 11.52 -2.12
N ARG A 102 0.85 12.38 -1.12
CA ARG A 102 -0.21 13.41 -1.11
C ARG A 102 -0.01 14.46 -2.20
N ALA A 103 1.22 14.91 -2.43
CA ALA A 103 1.52 15.80 -3.56
C ALA A 103 1.17 15.16 -4.89
N ALA A 104 1.53 13.88 -5.08
CA ALA A 104 1.17 13.13 -6.28
C ALA A 104 -0.35 12.97 -6.42
N GLN A 105 -1.08 12.70 -5.32
CA GLN A 105 -2.55 12.59 -5.36
C GLN A 105 -3.19 13.90 -5.81
N VAL A 106 -2.77 15.05 -5.27
CA VAL A 106 -3.25 16.36 -5.72
C VAL A 106 -2.97 16.57 -7.21
N LEU A 107 -1.80 16.16 -7.70
CA LEU A 107 -1.45 16.23 -9.12
C LEU A 107 -2.29 15.28 -9.99
N ILE A 108 -2.60 14.06 -9.52
CA ILE A 108 -3.49 13.11 -10.20
C ILE A 108 -4.87 13.73 -10.41
N ASP A 109 -5.40 14.39 -9.38
CA ASP A 109 -6.76 14.95 -9.39
C ASP A 109 -6.86 16.25 -10.21
N THR A 110 -5.74 16.97 -10.44
CA THR A 110 -5.75 18.35 -10.98
C THR A 110 -4.90 18.56 -12.24
N ALA A 111 -4.06 17.61 -12.64
CA ALA A 111 -3.03 17.81 -13.65
C ALA A 111 -2.84 16.57 -14.56
N PHE A 112 -1.69 16.48 -15.23
CA PHE A 112 -1.33 15.40 -16.13
C PHE A 112 -0.18 14.55 -15.58
N ALA A 113 -0.01 13.33 -16.09
CA ALA A 113 1.10 12.45 -15.72
C ALA A 113 2.50 13.11 -15.87
N SER A 114 2.64 14.01 -16.86
CA SER A 114 3.85 14.80 -17.05
C SER A 114 4.21 15.69 -15.84
N ASP A 115 3.21 16.21 -15.15
CA ASP A 115 3.40 17.10 -14.00
C ASP A 115 3.85 16.30 -12.77
N ILE A 116 3.32 15.08 -12.61
CA ILE A 116 3.78 14.12 -11.60
C ILE A 116 5.25 13.80 -11.82
N ARG A 117 5.63 13.47 -13.05
CA ARG A 117 7.03 13.24 -13.43
C ARG A 117 7.92 14.44 -13.10
N GLN A 118 7.50 15.64 -13.49
CA GLN A 118 8.25 16.87 -13.23
C GLN A 118 8.44 17.11 -11.73
N PHE A 119 7.39 16.89 -10.93
CA PHE A 119 7.47 16.98 -9.47
C PHE A 119 8.52 16.01 -8.92
N PHE A 120 8.44 14.71 -9.25
CA PHE A 120 9.40 13.73 -8.75
C PHE A 120 10.82 13.94 -9.27
N ASP A 121 11.00 14.45 -10.48
CA ASP A 121 12.32 14.85 -10.99
C ASP A 121 12.92 16.00 -10.17
N ALA A 122 12.11 16.98 -9.77
CA ALA A 122 12.54 18.04 -8.87
C ALA A 122 12.90 17.49 -7.47
N GLN A 123 12.07 16.58 -6.92
CA GLN A 123 12.33 15.95 -5.64
C GLN A 123 13.63 15.14 -5.64
N ARG A 124 13.94 14.39 -6.71
CA ARG A 124 15.20 13.63 -6.83
C ARG A 124 16.44 14.55 -6.90
N ARG A 125 16.31 15.73 -7.49
CA ARG A 125 17.38 16.74 -7.46
C ARG A 125 17.60 17.31 -6.06
N THR A 126 16.53 17.55 -5.32
CA THR A 126 16.58 18.07 -3.95
C THR A 126 17.03 17.04 -2.93
N TYR A 127 16.58 15.80 -3.09
CA TYR A 127 16.83 14.70 -2.15
C TYR A 127 17.47 13.49 -2.84
N PRO A 128 18.72 13.59 -3.33
CA PRO A 128 19.35 12.54 -4.12
C PRO A 128 19.57 11.23 -3.35
N SER A 129 19.73 11.28 -2.04
CA SER A 129 19.81 10.08 -1.18
C SER A 129 18.53 9.27 -1.11
N SER A 130 17.38 9.89 -1.43
CA SER A 130 16.07 9.25 -1.48
C SER A 130 15.61 8.92 -2.89
N ALA A 131 16.51 9.01 -3.89
CA ALA A 131 16.15 8.89 -5.30
C ALA A 131 15.48 7.55 -5.65
N GLU A 132 15.96 6.44 -5.09
CA GLU A 132 15.36 5.11 -5.29
C GLU A 132 13.90 5.08 -4.80
N GLN A 133 13.66 5.56 -3.57
CA GLN A 133 12.31 5.66 -3.00
C GLN A 133 11.42 6.58 -3.83
N LEU A 134 11.96 7.70 -4.34
CA LEU A 134 11.21 8.65 -5.15
C LEU A 134 10.83 8.10 -6.53
N PHE A 135 11.65 7.22 -7.14
CA PHE A 135 11.25 6.49 -8.34
C PHE A 135 10.12 5.50 -8.06
N LEU A 136 10.22 4.78 -6.94
CA LEU A 136 9.16 3.87 -6.52
C LEU A 136 7.83 4.60 -6.29
N LEU A 137 7.85 5.71 -5.56
CA LEU A 137 6.66 6.51 -5.27
C LEU A 137 6.04 7.12 -6.53
N GLU A 138 6.87 7.59 -7.48
CA GLU A 138 6.39 8.06 -8.78
C GLU A 138 5.66 6.95 -9.53
N ALA A 139 6.28 5.80 -9.67
CA ALA A 139 5.72 4.67 -10.40
C ALA A 139 4.44 4.14 -9.73
N GLU A 140 4.41 4.03 -8.40
CA GLU A 140 3.22 3.64 -7.63
C GLU A 140 2.07 4.65 -7.79
N SER A 141 2.38 5.95 -7.82
CA SER A 141 1.39 7.01 -8.03
C SER A 141 0.78 7.00 -9.44
N LEU A 142 1.52 6.51 -10.42
CA LEU A 142 1.11 6.42 -11.83
C LEU A 142 0.50 5.04 -12.19
N ARG A 143 0.18 4.19 -11.20
CA ARG A 143 -0.22 2.79 -11.45
C ARG A 143 -1.43 2.63 -12.39
N ASP A 144 -2.37 3.58 -12.36
CA ASP A 144 -3.55 3.58 -13.21
C ASP A 144 -3.24 4.03 -14.66
N TRP A 145 -2.03 4.56 -14.88
CA TRP A 145 -1.43 4.83 -16.19
C TRP A 145 -0.22 3.91 -16.36
N SER A 146 -0.47 2.66 -16.69
CA SER A 146 0.54 1.60 -16.69
C SER A 146 1.76 1.90 -17.57
N GLY A 147 1.58 2.58 -18.70
CA GLY A 147 2.68 3.02 -19.56
C GLY A 147 3.63 3.97 -18.86
N GLU A 148 3.10 5.01 -18.22
CA GLU A 148 3.86 6.02 -17.46
C GLU A 148 4.47 5.41 -16.19
N SER A 149 3.75 4.51 -15.53
CA SER A 149 4.27 3.75 -14.39
C SER A 149 5.48 2.90 -14.78
N LEU A 150 5.38 2.14 -15.89
CA LEU A 150 6.50 1.36 -16.42
C LEU A 150 7.70 2.24 -16.79
N GLU A 151 7.48 3.40 -17.42
CA GLU A 151 8.58 4.35 -17.70
C GLU A 151 9.28 4.82 -16.41
N ALA A 152 8.52 5.08 -15.33
CA ALA A 152 9.11 5.48 -14.05
C ALA A 152 9.94 4.35 -13.44
N TYR A 153 9.44 3.10 -13.45
CA TYR A 153 10.21 1.92 -13.05
C TYR A 153 11.46 1.73 -13.89
N ASP A 154 11.38 1.88 -15.22
CA ASP A 154 12.51 1.71 -16.13
C ASP A 154 13.62 2.73 -15.84
N ARG A 155 13.28 4.00 -15.62
CA ARG A 155 14.23 5.05 -15.22
C ARG A 155 14.83 4.75 -13.84
N GLY A 156 14.04 4.29 -12.90
CA GLY A 156 14.48 3.86 -11.58
C GLY A 156 15.48 2.71 -11.67
N LEU A 157 15.17 1.67 -12.46
CA LEU A 157 16.02 0.50 -12.66
C LEU A 157 17.27 0.78 -13.50
N ALA A 158 17.26 1.83 -14.33
CA ALA A 158 18.49 2.31 -14.99
C ALA A 158 19.47 2.92 -13.98
N ALA A 159 18.96 3.59 -12.93
CA ALA A 159 19.77 4.16 -11.85
C ALA A 159 20.09 3.14 -10.74
N PHE A 160 19.14 2.26 -10.41
CA PHE A 160 19.21 1.26 -9.32
C PHE A 160 18.88 -0.15 -9.85
N PRO A 161 19.77 -0.77 -10.67
CA PRO A 161 19.45 -1.99 -11.43
C PRO A 161 19.20 -3.23 -10.54
N GLN A 162 19.56 -3.17 -9.26
CA GLN A 162 19.40 -4.27 -8.30
C GLN A 162 18.33 -3.99 -7.25
N SER A 163 17.56 -2.92 -7.37
CA SER A 163 16.50 -2.58 -6.43
C SER A 163 15.39 -3.63 -6.45
N PHE A 164 15.18 -4.30 -5.33
CA PHE A 164 14.10 -5.27 -5.19
C PHE A 164 12.73 -4.62 -5.29
N SER A 165 12.56 -3.48 -4.66
CA SER A 165 11.29 -2.76 -4.66
C SER A 165 10.89 -2.32 -6.08
N LEU A 166 11.83 -1.80 -6.87
CA LEU A 166 11.57 -1.39 -8.25
C LEU A 166 11.33 -2.60 -9.16
N LEU A 167 12.11 -3.67 -9.02
CA LEU A 167 11.91 -4.91 -9.79
C LEU A 167 10.54 -5.53 -9.47
N TYR A 168 10.20 -5.64 -8.18
CA TYR A 168 8.93 -6.23 -7.75
C TYR A 168 7.74 -5.37 -8.20
N GLY A 169 7.81 -4.05 -8.01
CA GLY A 169 6.76 -3.14 -8.44
C GLY A 169 6.50 -3.20 -9.94
N ARG A 170 7.58 -3.19 -10.77
CA ARG A 170 7.46 -3.33 -12.22
C ARG A 170 6.88 -4.68 -12.64
N ALA A 171 7.28 -5.76 -11.94
CA ALA A 171 6.73 -7.09 -12.19
C ALA A 171 5.22 -7.12 -11.94
N MET A 172 4.71 -6.42 -10.91
CA MET A 172 3.27 -6.38 -10.64
C MET A 172 2.49 -5.58 -11.70
N ILE A 173 3.07 -4.51 -12.26
CA ILE A 173 2.45 -3.83 -13.42
C ILE A 173 2.45 -4.75 -14.64
N HIS A 174 3.55 -5.44 -14.93
CA HIS A 174 3.60 -6.43 -16.02
C HIS A 174 2.58 -7.56 -15.84
N GLU A 175 2.35 -8.00 -14.59
CA GLU A 175 1.33 -9.02 -14.29
C GLU A 175 -0.07 -8.51 -14.62
N SER A 176 -0.43 -7.32 -14.17
CA SER A 176 -1.74 -6.71 -14.44
C SER A 176 -1.99 -6.48 -15.94
N GLU A 177 -0.93 -6.22 -16.71
CA GLU A 177 -0.97 -6.07 -18.16
C GLU A 177 -0.94 -7.42 -18.92
N GLY A 178 -0.85 -8.54 -18.21
CA GLY A 178 -0.75 -9.86 -18.81
C GLY A 178 0.62 -10.17 -19.46
N SER A 179 1.64 -9.35 -19.22
CA SER A 179 3.00 -9.50 -19.74
C SER A 179 3.81 -10.48 -18.89
N LEU A 180 3.36 -11.74 -18.84
CA LEU A 180 3.91 -12.78 -17.97
C LEU A 180 5.42 -12.96 -18.10
N TRP A 181 5.96 -12.92 -19.34
CA TRP A 181 7.39 -13.05 -19.55
C TRP A 181 8.20 -11.95 -18.87
N ALA A 182 7.77 -10.69 -18.98
CA ALA A 182 8.47 -9.54 -18.39
C ALA A 182 8.37 -9.59 -16.85
N MET A 183 7.21 -9.92 -16.31
CA MET A 183 6.99 -10.16 -14.88
C MET A 183 7.95 -11.24 -14.36
N GLU A 184 7.99 -12.39 -15.01
CA GLU A 184 8.85 -13.52 -14.62
C GLU A 184 10.34 -13.12 -14.63
N GLN A 185 10.80 -12.36 -15.65
CA GLN A 185 12.17 -11.87 -15.71
C GLN A 185 12.55 -11.02 -14.49
N ASP A 186 11.71 -10.09 -14.09
CA ASP A 186 11.99 -9.21 -12.95
C ASP A 186 11.99 -9.98 -11.63
N LEU A 187 11.00 -10.84 -11.39
CA LEU A 187 10.96 -11.67 -10.18
C LEU A 187 12.16 -12.63 -10.10
N ARG A 188 12.58 -13.24 -11.22
CA ARG A 188 13.78 -14.08 -11.25
C ARG A 188 15.08 -13.29 -11.02
N ARG A 189 15.14 -12.01 -11.40
CA ARG A 189 16.29 -11.14 -11.05
C ARG A 189 16.39 -10.90 -9.54
N ILE A 190 15.26 -10.78 -8.85
CA ILE A 190 15.25 -10.72 -7.37
C ILE A 190 15.75 -12.05 -6.80
N LEU A 191 15.18 -13.17 -7.25
CA LEU A 191 15.55 -14.50 -6.76
C LEU A 191 17.01 -14.90 -7.07
N ALA A 192 17.61 -14.32 -8.11
CA ALA A 192 19.03 -14.52 -8.40
C ALA A 192 19.93 -13.83 -7.36
N GLN A 193 19.47 -12.74 -6.74
CA GLN A 193 20.20 -12.00 -5.70
C GLN A 193 19.87 -12.54 -4.30
N ASP A 194 18.58 -12.77 -4.03
CA ASP A 194 18.08 -13.39 -2.80
C ASP A 194 17.17 -14.58 -3.14
N PRO A 195 17.75 -15.79 -3.24
CA PRO A 195 16.98 -16.98 -3.50
C PRO A 195 15.90 -17.30 -2.47
N ASN A 196 15.97 -16.72 -1.26
CA ASN A 196 15.06 -16.96 -0.15
C ASN A 196 14.05 -15.80 0.07
N HIS A 197 13.86 -14.93 -0.90
CA HIS A 197 12.88 -13.85 -0.82
C HIS A 197 11.45 -14.42 -0.91
N ALA A 198 10.82 -14.71 0.23
CA ALA A 198 9.55 -15.44 0.33
C ALA A 198 8.43 -14.79 -0.51
N ALA A 199 8.27 -13.46 -0.41
CA ALA A 199 7.23 -12.75 -1.17
C ALA A 199 7.40 -12.92 -2.69
N THR A 200 8.65 -12.89 -3.21
CA THR A 200 8.91 -13.08 -4.63
C THR A 200 8.68 -14.53 -5.09
N LEU A 201 9.05 -15.51 -4.26
CA LEU A 201 8.77 -16.92 -4.53
C LEU A 201 7.25 -17.13 -4.62
N ASN A 202 6.49 -16.59 -3.68
CA ASN A 202 5.03 -16.67 -3.69
C ASN A 202 4.42 -15.98 -4.90
N ALA A 203 4.81 -14.73 -5.19
CA ALA A 203 4.28 -13.98 -6.33
C ALA A 203 4.53 -14.68 -7.66
N LEU A 204 5.75 -15.20 -7.88
CA LEU A 204 6.07 -15.96 -9.09
C LEU A 204 5.23 -17.25 -9.17
N GLY A 205 5.18 -18.02 -8.08
CA GLY A 205 4.41 -19.27 -8.04
C GLY A 205 2.92 -19.04 -8.27
N TYR A 206 2.33 -18.04 -7.64
CA TYR A 206 0.93 -17.69 -7.82
C TYR A 206 0.60 -17.27 -9.26
N SER A 207 1.42 -16.41 -9.87
CA SER A 207 1.23 -16.01 -11.27
C SER A 207 1.39 -17.18 -12.24
N LEU A 208 2.36 -18.08 -11.99
CA LEU A 208 2.51 -19.31 -12.80
C LEU A 208 1.28 -20.22 -12.68
N THR A 209 0.67 -20.31 -11.50
CA THR A 209 -0.56 -21.09 -11.26
C THR A 209 -1.75 -20.52 -12.04
N ASN A 210 -1.90 -19.20 -12.06
CA ASN A 210 -3.06 -18.55 -12.67
C ASN A 210 -2.94 -18.33 -14.19
N ARG A 211 -1.72 -18.14 -14.68
CA ARG A 211 -1.47 -17.74 -16.07
C ARG A 211 -0.87 -18.85 -16.95
N THR A 212 -0.51 -19.99 -16.36
CA THR A 212 0.14 -21.12 -17.09
C THR A 212 -0.37 -22.47 -16.59
N GLN A 213 0.22 -23.54 -17.15
CA GLN A 213 0.05 -24.90 -16.65
C GLN A 213 1.32 -25.43 -15.94
N ARG A 214 2.22 -24.55 -15.50
CA ARG A 214 3.47 -24.89 -14.82
C ARG A 214 3.24 -25.12 -13.32
N TYR A 215 2.24 -25.96 -13.00
CA TYR A 215 1.76 -26.14 -11.63
C TYR A 215 2.80 -26.78 -10.70
N GLU A 216 3.58 -27.75 -11.20
CA GLU A 216 4.63 -28.39 -10.40
C GLU A 216 5.75 -27.40 -10.02
N GLU A 217 6.16 -26.55 -10.96
CA GLU A 217 7.13 -25.49 -10.68
C GLU A 217 6.56 -24.46 -9.70
N ALA A 218 5.32 -24.06 -9.89
CA ALA A 218 4.63 -23.13 -8.99
C ALA A 218 4.56 -23.70 -7.56
N ALA A 219 4.19 -24.97 -7.40
CA ALA A 219 4.15 -25.63 -6.10
C ALA A 219 5.50 -25.60 -5.40
N VAL A 220 6.60 -25.94 -6.09
CA VAL A 220 7.96 -25.91 -5.51
C VAL A 220 8.33 -24.50 -5.02
N LEU A 221 7.98 -23.46 -5.77
CA LEU A 221 8.24 -22.07 -5.38
C LEU A 221 7.44 -21.66 -4.14
N ILE A 222 6.13 -21.98 -4.11
CA ILE A 222 5.25 -21.59 -3.01
C ILE A 222 5.51 -22.43 -1.75
N GLU A 223 5.80 -23.75 -1.88
CA GLU A 223 6.25 -24.59 -0.75
C GLU A 223 7.49 -24.00 -0.07
N ARG A 224 8.45 -23.54 -0.88
CA ARG A 224 9.63 -22.87 -0.37
C ARG A 224 9.30 -21.54 0.31
N ALA A 225 8.37 -20.74 -0.26
CA ALA A 225 7.89 -19.51 0.35
C ALA A 225 7.25 -19.79 1.72
N LEU A 226 6.40 -20.81 1.81
CA LEU A 226 5.75 -21.20 3.07
C LEU A 226 6.74 -21.71 4.11
N ALA A 227 7.78 -22.43 3.69
CA ALA A 227 8.86 -22.87 4.61
C ALA A 227 9.64 -21.69 5.18
N LEU A 228 9.77 -20.57 4.45
CA LEU A 228 10.43 -19.35 4.88
C LEU A 228 9.54 -18.45 5.73
N SER A 229 8.22 -18.50 5.52
CA SER A 229 7.22 -17.73 6.25
C SER A 229 6.07 -18.63 6.72
N PRO A 230 6.30 -19.50 7.72
CA PRO A 230 5.28 -20.44 8.18
C PRO A 230 4.06 -19.71 8.73
N GLY A 231 2.87 -20.17 8.34
CA GLY A 231 1.61 -19.61 8.81
C GLY A 231 1.17 -18.32 8.11
N ASP A 232 1.85 -17.87 7.07
CA ASP A 232 1.41 -16.73 6.27
C ASP A 232 0.14 -17.12 5.46
N PRO A 233 -1.03 -16.48 5.74
CA PRO A 233 -2.29 -16.86 5.10
C PRO A 233 -2.29 -16.70 3.58
N ALA A 234 -1.62 -15.68 3.04
CA ALA A 234 -1.56 -15.44 1.61
C ALA A 234 -0.73 -16.51 0.90
N ILE A 235 0.36 -16.98 1.54
CA ILE A 235 1.18 -18.07 0.98
C ILE A 235 0.45 -19.41 1.11
N MET A 236 -0.25 -19.64 2.23
CA MET A 236 -1.08 -20.84 2.40
C MET A 236 -2.21 -20.91 1.37
N ASP A 237 -2.87 -19.79 1.08
CA ASP A 237 -3.87 -19.69 0.01
C ASP A 237 -3.26 -20.04 -1.35
N SER A 238 -2.16 -19.41 -1.72
CA SER A 238 -1.45 -19.68 -2.97
C SER A 238 -1.06 -21.15 -3.12
N LEU A 239 -0.57 -21.78 -2.04
CA LEU A 239 -0.21 -23.20 -2.05
C LEU A 239 -1.44 -24.10 -2.14
N GLY A 240 -2.49 -23.77 -1.39
CA GLY A 240 -3.77 -24.46 -1.50
C GLY A 240 -4.34 -24.41 -2.91
N TRP A 241 -4.26 -23.25 -3.55
CA TRP A 241 -4.72 -23.06 -4.92
C TRP A 241 -3.94 -23.88 -5.95
N VAL A 242 -2.60 -23.89 -5.89
CA VAL A 242 -1.81 -24.72 -6.81
C VAL A 242 -2.04 -26.21 -6.57
N TYR A 243 -2.23 -26.66 -5.33
CA TYR A 243 -2.57 -28.05 -5.05
C TYR A 243 -3.96 -28.43 -5.62
N TYR A 244 -4.92 -27.51 -5.60
CA TYR A 244 -6.19 -27.70 -6.31
C TYR A 244 -5.96 -27.93 -7.81
N LYS A 245 -5.13 -27.10 -8.47
CA LYS A 245 -4.79 -27.27 -9.90
C LYS A 245 -4.07 -28.58 -10.19
N LEU A 246 -3.33 -29.12 -9.23
CA LEU A 246 -2.68 -30.43 -9.30
C LEU A 246 -3.63 -31.60 -8.95
N GLY A 247 -4.88 -31.35 -8.60
CA GLY A 247 -5.85 -32.39 -8.19
C GLY A 247 -5.64 -32.93 -6.77
N GLN A 248 -4.79 -32.27 -5.97
CA GLN A 248 -4.47 -32.66 -4.59
C GLN A 248 -5.46 -32.03 -3.62
N TYR A 249 -6.75 -32.38 -3.74
CA TYR A 249 -7.86 -31.69 -3.07
C TYR A 249 -7.78 -31.72 -1.55
N VAL A 250 -7.27 -32.81 -0.94
CA VAL A 250 -7.18 -32.93 0.53
C VAL A 250 -6.16 -31.96 1.11
N GLN A 251 -4.97 -31.85 0.51
CA GLN A 251 -3.93 -30.92 0.93
C GLN A 251 -4.38 -29.48 0.68
N SER A 252 -4.99 -29.22 -0.48
CA SER A 252 -5.57 -27.95 -0.86
C SER A 252 -6.59 -27.46 0.17
N GLU A 253 -7.59 -28.28 0.50
CA GLU A 253 -8.64 -27.93 1.47
C GLU A 253 -8.04 -27.62 2.86
N SER A 254 -7.08 -28.43 3.32
CA SER A 254 -6.45 -28.20 4.62
C SER A 254 -5.81 -26.81 4.73
N LEU A 255 -5.01 -26.44 3.71
CA LEU A 255 -4.33 -25.15 3.67
C LEU A 255 -5.31 -23.99 3.53
N LEU A 256 -6.29 -24.10 2.64
CA LEU A 256 -7.27 -23.04 2.41
C LEU A 256 -8.20 -22.81 3.62
N ARG A 257 -8.54 -23.84 4.37
CA ARG A 257 -9.28 -23.68 5.63
C ARG A 257 -8.43 -22.98 6.69
N GLU A 258 -7.16 -23.33 6.80
CA GLU A 258 -6.24 -22.70 7.73
C GLU A 258 -6.01 -21.22 7.35
N ALA A 259 -5.79 -20.93 6.06
CA ALA A 259 -5.68 -19.57 5.54
C ALA A 259 -6.97 -18.75 5.82
N HIS A 260 -8.14 -19.32 5.51
CA HIS A 260 -9.44 -18.66 5.71
C HIS A 260 -9.74 -18.37 7.19
N ALA A 261 -9.34 -19.27 8.07
CA ALA A 261 -9.50 -19.09 9.52
C ALA A 261 -8.57 -17.98 10.07
N ALA A 262 -7.35 -17.87 9.52
CA ALA A 262 -6.38 -16.86 9.92
C ALA A 262 -6.69 -15.48 9.33
N LEU A 263 -7.11 -15.43 8.07
CA LEU A 263 -7.48 -14.22 7.33
C LEU A 263 -8.71 -14.52 6.47
N PRO A 264 -9.93 -14.13 6.92
CA PRO A 264 -11.14 -14.34 6.13
C PRO A 264 -11.22 -13.35 4.95
N ASP A 265 -10.40 -13.59 3.93
CA ASP A 265 -10.33 -12.82 2.70
C ASP A 265 -11.29 -13.42 1.65
N PRO A 266 -12.00 -12.60 0.83
CA PRO A 266 -12.86 -13.08 -0.24
C PRO A 266 -12.16 -13.93 -1.31
N GLU A 267 -10.88 -13.68 -1.60
CA GLU A 267 -10.11 -14.49 -2.55
C GLU A 267 -9.87 -15.91 -1.99
N VAL A 268 -9.51 -16.02 -0.70
CA VAL A 268 -9.36 -17.31 -0.01
C VAL A 268 -10.70 -18.06 0.00
N ALA A 269 -11.81 -17.34 0.23
CA ALA A 269 -13.16 -17.92 0.16
C ALA A 269 -13.50 -18.41 -1.25
N ALA A 270 -13.07 -17.70 -2.31
CA ALA A 270 -13.23 -18.14 -3.69
C ALA A 270 -12.54 -19.49 -3.93
N HIS A 271 -11.27 -19.59 -3.57
CA HIS A 271 -10.46 -20.81 -3.75
C HIS A 271 -10.98 -21.97 -2.92
N LEU A 272 -11.30 -21.74 -1.64
CA LEU A 272 -11.87 -22.78 -0.76
C LEU A 272 -13.21 -23.30 -1.29
N GLY A 273 -14.08 -22.41 -1.73
CA GLY A 273 -15.37 -22.78 -2.32
C GLY A 273 -15.21 -23.65 -3.57
N GLU A 274 -14.25 -23.33 -4.46
CA GLU A 274 -13.95 -24.16 -5.64
C GLU A 274 -13.47 -25.57 -5.26
N VAL A 275 -12.61 -25.67 -4.27
CA VAL A 275 -12.10 -26.97 -3.80
C VAL A 275 -13.24 -27.81 -3.20
N LEU A 276 -14.10 -27.20 -2.38
CA LEU A 276 -15.27 -27.88 -1.80
C LEU A 276 -16.25 -28.33 -2.89
N TRP A 277 -16.51 -27.46 -3.86
CA TRP A 277 -17.36 -27.79 -5.00
C TRP A 277 -16.82 -28.98 -5.80
N ALA A 278 -15.52 -28.98 -6.10
CA ALA A 278 -14.86 -30.09 -6.81
C ALA A 278 -14.92 -31.43 -6.05
N GLN A 279 -15.07 -31.38 -4.73
CA GLN A 279 -15.25 -32.55 -3.87
C GLN A 279 -16.74 -32.96 -3.70
N GLY A 280 -17.67 -32.27 -4.37
CA GLY A 280 -19.12 -32.54 -4.28
C GLY A 280 -19.78 -31.97 -3.00
N ARG A 281 -19.10 -31.13 -2.25
CA ARG A 281 -19.60 -30.49 -1.02
C ARG A 281 -20.26 -29.15 -1.35
N GLU A 282 -21.28 -29.21 -2.19
CA GLU A 282 -21.91 -28.04 -2.81
C GLU A 282 -22.50 -27.05 -1.79
N VAL A 283 -23.09 -27.54 -0.70
CA VAL A 283 -23.69 -26.67 0.34
C VAL A 283 -22.61 -25.84 1.02
N GLU A 284 -21.53 -26.48 1.45
CA GLU A 284 -20.42 -25.79 2.11
C GLU A 284 -19.71 -24.81 1.16
N ALA A 285 -19.56 -25.17 -0.12
CA ALA A 285 -19.00 -24.27 -1.12
C ALA A 285 -19.82 -22.98 -1.24
N LYS A 286 -21.16 -23.11 -1.32
CA LYS A 286 -22.09 -21.98 -1.38
C LYS A 286 -22.03 -21.10 -0.13
N ASP A 287 -21.96 -21.73 1.05
CA ASP A 287 -21.87 -21.00 2.32
C ASP A 287 -20.57 -20.17 2.38
N VAL A 288 -19.43 -20.75 1.97
CA VAL A 288 -18.14 -20.06 1.94
C VAL A 288 -18.13 -18.91 0.92
N TRP A 289 -18.65 -19.10 -0.29
CA TRP A 289 -18.78 -18.03 -1.27
C TRP A 289 -19.71 -16.92 -0.80
N GLN A 290 -20.84 -17.28 -0.17
CA GLN A 290 -21.77 -16.28 0.40
C GLN A 290 -21.10 -15.48 1.52
N GLU A 291 -20.29 -16.11 2.37
CA GLU A 291 -19.51 -15.42 3.39
C GLU A 291 -18.53 -14.39 2.76
N GLY A 292 -17.82 -14.77 1.71
CA GLY A 292 -16.94 -13.87 0.96
C GLY A 292 -17.71 -12.70 0.34
N LEU A 293 -18.85 -12.95 -0.31
CA LEU A 293 -19.69 -11.91 -0.91
C LEU A 293 -20.39 -11.00 0.12
N ASN A 294 -20.63 -11.47 1.34
CA ASN A 294 -21.11 -10.60 2.42
C ASN A 294 -20.07 -9.56 2.85
N ARG A 295 -18.78 -9.81 2.60
CA ARG A 295 -17.68 -8.85 2.84
C ARG A 295 -17.48 -7.91 1.66
N VAL A 296 -17.46 -8.45 0.44
CA VAL A 296 -17.30 -7.72 -0.83
C VAL A 296 -18.28 -8.29 -1.83
N SER A 297 -19.43 -7.62 -1.98
CA SER A 297 -20.61 -8.11 -2.72
C SER A 297 -20.39 -8.37 -4.20
N ASP A 298 -19.38 -7.75 -4.79
CA ASP A 298 -19.03 -7.82 -6.21
C ASP A 298 -17.61 -8.38 -6.44
N HIS A 299 -17.12 -9.23 -5.51
CA HIS A 299 -15.77 -9.77 -5.60
C HIS A 299 -15.57 -10.62 -6.87
N PRO A 300 -14.69 -10.20 -7.80
CA PRO A 300 -14.66 -10.73 -9.15
C PRO A 300 -14.31 -12.22 -9.21
N ILE A 301 -13.39 -12.70 -8.38
CA ILE A 301 -12.95 -14.11 -8.39
C ILE A 301 -14.08 -15.03 -7.94
N ILE A 302 -14.86 -14.64 -6.91
CA ILE A 302 -16.02 -15.44 -6.48
C ILE A 302 -17.09 -15.47 -7.58
N LEU A 303 -17.41 -14.30 -8.16
CA LEU A 303 -18.44 -14.23 -9.20
C LEU A 303 -18.05 -15.02 -10.45
N GLU A 304 -16.77 -14.95 -10.86
CA GLU A 304 -16.25 -15.74 -11.98
C GLU A 304 -16.33 -17.25 -11.69
N ALA A 305 -15.97 -17.68 -10.47
CA ALA A 305 -16.07 -19.09 -10.07
C ALA A 305 -17.52 -19.59 -10.12
N ILE A 306 -18.46 -18.82 -9.59
CA ILE A 306 -19.90 -19.14 -9.56
C ILE A 306 -20.45 -19.23 -10.99
N ASP A 307 -20.16 -18.26 -11.84
CA ASP A 307 -20.61 -18.22 -13.23
C ASP A 307 -20.07 -19.42 -14.02
N ARG A 308 -18.76 -19.66 -13.95
CA ARG A 308 -18.08 -20.75 -14.62
C ARG A 308 -18.59 -22.13 -14.21
N LEU A 309 -18.98 -22.30 -12.94
CA LEU A 309 -19.48 -23.54 -12.38
C LEU A 309 -21.01 -23.66 -12.50
N GLY A 310 -21.71 -22.65 -12.99
CA GLY A 310 -23.15 -22.60 -13.15
C GLY A 310 -23.90 -22.66 -11.82
N VAL A 311 -23.37 -22.06 -10.76
CA VAL A 311 -23.91 -22.11 -9.41
C VAL A 311 -24.90 -20.98 -9.18
N ALA A 312 -26.08 -21.31 -8.67
CA ALA A 312 -27.00 -20.31 -8.10
C ALA A 312 -26.79 -20.25 -6.58
N LEU A 313 -26.44 -19.06 -6.10
CA LEU A 313 -26.48 -18.78 -4.66
C LEU A 313 -27.89 -18.46 -4.21
N PRO A 314 -28.22 -18.71 -2.94
CA PRO A 314 -29.57 -18.50 -2.39
C PRO A 314 -29.99 -17.03 -2.34
#